data_927fe0c1a21c7a8b66b3ac6faf794b4d
#
_entry.id   927fe0c1a21c7a8b66b3ac6faf794b4d
#
_cell.length_a   1.000
_cell.length_b   1.000
_cell.length_c   1.000
_cell.angle_alpha   90.00
_cell.angle_beta   90.00
_cell.angle_gamma   90.00
#
_symmetry.space_group_name_H-M   'P 1'
#
loop_
_entity.id
_entity.type
_entity.pdbx_description
1 polymer ?
#
loop_
_entity_poly.entity_id
_entity_poly.type
_entity_poly.pdbx_seq_one_letter_code
_entity_poly.pdbx_strand_id
1 'polypeptide(L)'
;MHDPMDSPREQAKVAGRPADIKAGGACAFQLSQDATCAFRARSLLAVTMRELGFVRELIEDAQLAVSELATNVHALQLRAGAAGIPELWVWARTWPASELVVSVFDAYRDAWPVDAGAGVLDEHGKGLSIVAALSSAAGAHITRSRVASAELGKCVWFALPTAATWTAARRAMAPGRAALWLVESLRARGIDASWQSGHTGVSVITADSLNVWVEPEVFAWRDGVDFVRRPLADLQETAERIVGHIEAARAATFTGTRGVGWV
;
A
#
# COMPACT_ATOMS: atom_id res chain seq x y z
N MET A 1 37.61 30.46 -10.46
CA MET A 1 36.44 30.12 -11.27
C MET A 1 36.06 28.71 -10.86
N HIS A 2 35.18 28.62 -9.86
CA HIS A 2 34.79 27.35 -9.20
C HIS A 2 33.42 26.98 -9.78
N ASP A 3 33.38 25.82 -10.40
CA ASP A 3 32.18 25.29 -11.05
C ASP A 3 31.24 24.75 -9.98
N PRO A 4 29.99 25.25 -9.83
CA PRO A 4 29.05 24.76 -8.84
C PRO A 4 28.05 23.78 -9.45
N MET A 5 28.51 22.66 -9.95
CA MET A 5 27.62 21.62 -10.46
C MET A 5 28.12 20.21 -10.08
N ASP A 6 27.96 19.87 -8.82
CA ASP A 6 27.78 18.46 -8.47
C ASP A 6 27.07 18.37 -7.10
N SER A 7 25.79 18.72 -7.09
CA SER A 7 24.91 18.27 -5.99
C SER A 7 24.66 16.80 -6.21
N PRO A 8 24.98 15.91 -5.25
CA PRO A 8 24.64 14.49 -5.36
C PRO A 8 23.13 14.38 -5.59
N ARG A 9 22.73 13.86 -6.74
CA ARG A 9 21.33 13.45 -6.97
C ARG A 9 21.00 12.46 -5.87
N GLU A 10 20.23 12.88 -4.89
CA GLU A 10 19.75 12.05 -3.82
C GLU A 10 19.05 10.84 -4.46
N GLN A 11 19.73 9.68 -4.39
CA GLN A 11 19.20 8.46 -4.99
C GLN A 11 17.91 8.12 -4.24
N ALA A 12 16.81 8.17 -4.97
CA ALA A 12 15.50 7.86 -4.40
C ALA A 12 15.52 6.49 -3.72
N LYS A 13 15.11 6.46 -2.47
CA LYS A 13 15.09 5.24 -1.68
C LYS A 13 14.08 4.25 -2.28
N VAL A 14 14.47 2.99 -2.32
CA VAL A 14 13.67 1.86 -2.80
C VAL A 14 13.68 0.80 -1.71
N ALA A 15 12.50 0.25 -1.41
CA ALA A 15 12.37 -0.90 -0.52
C ALA A 15 11.71 -2.05 -1.26
N GLY A 16 12.37 -3.21 -1.28
CA GLY A 16 11.93 -4.41 -2.00
C GLY A 16 12.22 -4.38 -3.51
N ARG A 17 12.04 -5.52 -4.16
CA ARG A 17 12.24 -5.74 -5.60
C ARG A 17 11.00 -6.39 -6.21
N PRO A 18 10.75 -6.28 -7.53
CA PRO A 18 9.63 -6.94 -8.17
C PRO A 18 9.55 -8.45 -7.90
N ALA A 19 10.69 -9.13 -7.81
CA ALA A 19 10.74 -10.55 -7.45
C ALA A 19 10.14 -10.86 -6.07
N ASP A 20 10.22 -9.93 -5.12
CA ASP A 20 9.70 -10.12 -3.77
C ASP A 20 8.17 -10.14 -3.74
N ILE A 21 7.50 -9.48 -4.70
CA ILE A 21 6.04 -9.47 -4.83
C ILE A 21 5.50 -10.89 -5.03
N LYS A 22 6.19 -11.72 -5.85
CA LYS A 22 5.82 -13.13 -6.05
C LYS A 22 5.96 -13.99 -4.79
N ALA A 23 6.75 -13.53 -3.83
CA ALA A 23 6.94 -14.19 -2.53
C ALA A 23 6.04 -13.63 -1.42
N GLY A 24 5.07 -12.76 -1.75
CA GLY A 24 4.17 -12.12 -0.79
C GLY A 24 4.69 -10.80 -0.20
N GLY A 25 5.83 -10.31 -0.69
CA GLY A 25 6.37 -9.00 -0.34
C GLY A 25 5.81 -7.85 -1.19
N ALA A 26 6.50 -6.72 -1.18
CA ALA A 26 6.14 -5.54 -1.96
C ALA A 26 7.37 -4.78 -2.46
N CYS A 27 7.16 -3.95 -3.48
CA CYS A 27 8.06 -2.86 -3.84
C CYS A 27 7.52 -1.53 -3.33
N ALA A 28 8.38 -0.67 -2.83
CA ALA A 28 8.06 0.70 -2.48
C ALA A 28 9.15 1.64 -3.03
N PHE A 29 8.72 2.73 -3.64
CA PHE A 29 9.58 3.70 -4.32
C PHE A 29 9.23 5.11 -3.85
N GLN A 30 10.23 5.91 -3.51
CA GLN A 30 10.01 7.34 -3.32
C GLN A 30 9.72 8.02 -4.66
N LEU A 31 8.70 8.85 -4.66
CA LEU A 31 8.34 9.70 -5.79
C LEU A 31 8.93 11.11 -5.62
N SER A 32 8.89 11.89 -6.70
CA SER A 32 9.28 13.29 -6.66
C SER A 32 8.20 14.14 -5.97
N GLN A 33 8.61 15.23 -5.33
CA GLN A 33 7.70 16.22 -4.73
C GLN A 33 7.33 17.35 -5.72
N ASP A 34 7.67 17.21 -6.98
CA ASP A 34 7.46 18.19 -8.04
C ASP A 34 6.55 17.65 -9.17
N ALA A 35 6.38 18.43 -10.22
CA ALA A 35 5.55 18.08 -11.37
C ALA A 35 5.95 16.77 -12.08
N THR A 36 7.14 16.21 -11.79
CA THR A 36 7.58 14.92 -12.33
C THR A 36 7.03 13.71 -11.59
N CYS A 37 6.30 13.91 -10.47
CA CYS A 37 5.73 12.87 -9.63
C CYS A 37 4.97 11.83 -10.45
N ALA A 38 4.00 12.25 -11.25
CA ALA A 38 3.19 11.36 -12.09
C ALA A 38 4.01 10.62 -13.15
N PHE A 39 4.95 11.30 -13.80
CA PHE A 39 5.85 10.67 -14.77
C PHE A 39 6.69 9.59 -14.12
N ARG A 40 7.23 9.85 -12.93
CA ARG A 40 8.04 8.90 -12.18
C ARG A 40 7.23 7.69 -11.73
N ALA A 41 6.01 7.92 -11.21
CA ALA A 41 5.10 6.83 -10.81
C ALA A 41 4.79 5.90 -11.99
N ARG A 42 4.45 6.45 -13.18
CA ARG A 42 4.22 5.67 -14.41
C ARG A 42 5.43 4.84 -14.81
N SER A 43 6.61 5.46 -14.81
CA SER A 43 7.84 4.80 -15.24
C SER A 43 8.21 3.63 -14.33
N LEU A 44 8.16 3.82 -13.01
CA LEU A 44 8.47 2.80 -12.01
C LEU A 44 7.46 1.66 -12.06
N LEU A 45 6.16 1.97 -12.15
CA LEU A 45 5.11 0.95 -12.26
C LEU A 45 5.26 0.12 -13.53
N ALA A 46 5.49 0.77 -14.68
CA ALA A 46 5.67 0.06 -15.95
C ALA A 46 6.89 -0.87 -15.95
N VAL A 47 8.01 -0.47 -15.34
CA VAL A 47 9.18 -1.35 -15.18
C VAL A 47 8.83 -2.54 -14.30
N THR A 48 8.23 -2.28 -13.14
CA THR A 48 7.81 -3.34 -12.20
C THR A 48 6.86 -4.33 -12.86
N MET A 49 5.83 -3.87 -13.56
CA MET A 49 4.84 -4.74 -14.20
C MET A 49 5.43 -5.54 -15.36
N ARG A 50 6.36 -4.97 -16.15
CA ARG A 50 7.08 -5.73 -17.19
C ARG A 50 7.93 -6.86 -16.60
N GLU A 51 8.67 -6.59 -15.54
CA GLU A 51 9.46 -7.63 -14.84
C GLU A 51 8.57 -8.73 -14.24
N LEU A 52 7.34 -8.38 -13.87
CA LEU A 52 6.36 -9.33 -13.39
C LEU A 52 5.67 -10.13 -14.53
N GLY A 53 5.84 -9.70 -15.79
CA GLY A 53 5.30 -10.39 -16.97
C GLY A 53 3.87 -9.99 -17.33
N PHE A 54 3.43 -8.79 -16.96
CA PHE A 54 2.10 -8.27 -17.37
C PHE A 54 2.07 -7.91 -18.85
N VAL A 55 0.90 -8.05 -19.46
CA VAL A 55 0.67 -7.66 -20.86
C VAL A 55 0.63 -6.15 -21.00
N ARG A 56 0.95 -5.68 -22.19
CA ARG A 56 1.13 -4.25 -22.48
C ARG A 56 -0.11 -3.41 -22.19
N GLU A 57 -1.28 -3.91 -22.57
CA GLU A 57 -2.55 -3.21 -22.40
C GLU A 57 -2.82 -2.93 -20.91
N LEU A 58 -2.60 -3.92 -20.05
CA LEU A 58 -2.80 -3.78 -18.61
C LEU A 58 -1.76 -2.82 -17.98
N ILE A 59 -0.54 -2.78 -18.53
CA ILE A 59 0.47 -1.80 -18.11
C ILE A 59 0.05 -0.38 -18.48
N GLU A 60 -0.50 -0.16 -19.68
CA GLU A 60 -0.99 1.15 -20.15
C GLU A 60 -2.15 1.64 -19.27
N ASP A 61 -3.11 0.79 -18.94
CA ASP A 61 -4.21 1.09 -18.02
C ASP A 61 -3.70 1.44 -16.61
N ALA A 62 -2.76 0.65 -16.09
CA ALA A 62 -2.13 0.91 -14.80
C ALA A 62 -1.37 2.23 -14.77
N GLN A 63 -0.67 2.59 -15.86
CA GLN A 63 0.04 3.84 -15.98
C GLN A 63 -0.92 5.05 -15.97
N LEU A 64 -2.07 4.93 -16.61
CA LEU A 64 -3.09 5.96 -16.57
C LEU A 64 -3.64 6.12 -15.14
N ALA A 65 -4.06 5.03 -14.52
CA ALA A 65 -4.61 5.04 -13.16
C ALA A 65 -3.61 5.61 -12.13
N VAL A 66 -2.34 5.17 -12.14
CA VAL A 66 -1.34 5.68 -11.19
C VAL A 66 -0.98 7.15 -11.45
N SER A 67 -1.09 7.62 -12.70
CA SER A 67 -0.92 9.05 -13.02
C SER A 67 -1.92 9.91 -12.30
N GLU A 68 -3.20 9.50 -12.29
CA GLU A 68 -4.27 10.24 -11.62
C GLU A 68 -4.01 10.31 -10.11
N LEU A 69 -3.62 9.19 -9.48
CA LEU A 69 -3.28 9.19 -8.06
C LEU A 69 -2.08 10.09 -7.74
N ALA A 70 -1.01 10.00 -8.51
CA ALA A 70 0.20 10.81 -8.28
C ALA A 70 -0.03 12.30 -8.56
N THR A 71 -0.87 12.65 -9.55
CA THR A 71 -1.27 14.02 -9.83
C THR A 71 -2.09 14.61 -8.68
N ASN A 72 -2.99 13.83 -8.10
CA ASN A 72 -3.77 14.25 -6.93
C ASN A 72 -2.86 14.56 -5.73
N VAL A 73 -1.85 13.73 -5.48
CA VAL A 73 -0.87 14.00 -4.41
C VAL A 73 -0.09 15.27 -4.69
N HIS A 74 0.40 15.47 -5.92
CA HIS A 74 1.12 16.70 -6.28
C HIS A 74 0.24 17.95 -6.13
N ALA A 75 -1.03 17.88 -6.54
CA ALA A 75 -1.97 18.97 -6.35
C ALA A 75 -2.21 19.31 -4.86
N LEU A 76 -2.24 18.31 -3.99
CA LEU A 76 -2.30 18.52 -2.54
C LEU A 76 -1.04 19.22 -2.01
N GLN A 77 0.15 18.81 -2.47
CA GLN A 77 1.42 19.44 -2.11
C GLN A 77 1.47 20.93 -2.51
N LEU A 78 0.94 21.26 -3.68
CA LEU A 78 0.87 22.66 -4.12
C LEU A 78 -0.08 23.52 -3.27
N ARG A 79 -1.18 22.93 -2.77
CA ARG A 79 -2.20 23.65 -1.98
C ARG A 79 -1.82 23.80 -0.50
N ALA A 80 -1.28 22.73 0.08
CA ALA A 80 -1.05 22.64 1.51
C ALA A 80 0.42 22.80 1.94
N GLY A 81 1.32 23.01 0.97
CA GLY A 81 2.77 22.92 1.18
C GLY A 81 3.28 21.49 1.13
N ALA A 82 4.56 21.29 0.87
CA ALA A 82 5.15 19.96 0.82
C ALA A 82 5.19 19.35 2.24
N ALA A 83 4.45 18.26 2.44
CA ALA A 83 4.51 17.45 3.65
C ALA A 83 4.87 16.02 3.26
N GLY A 84 5.99 15.52 3.76
CA GLY A 84 6.48 14.18 3.49
C GLY A 84 6.80 13.89 2.01
N ILE A 85 7.41 12.76 1.77
CA ILE A 85 7.76 12.31 0.41
C ILE A 85 6.71 11.32 -0.05
N PRO A 86 6.07 11.53 -1.22
CA PRO A 86 5.11 10.56 -1.75
C PRO A 86 5.82 9.24 -2.12
N GLU A 87 5.09 8.15 -2.03
CA GLU A 87 5.63 6.84 -2.35
C GLU A 87 4.67 6.06 -3.26
N LEU A 88 5.24 5.29 -4.19
CA LEU A 88 4.53 4.28 -4.97
C LEU A 88 4.79 2.91 -4.33
N TRP A 89 3.73 2.17 -4.02
CA TRP A 89 3.82 0.81 -3.51
C TRP A 89 3.11 -0.16 -4.44
N VAL A 90 3.71 -1.34 -4.61
CA VAL A 90 3.15 -2.40 -5.46
C VAL A 90 3.28 -3.73 -4.72
N TRP A 91 2.19 -4.46 -4.58
CA TRP A 91 2.16 -5.81 -4.02
C TRP A 91 1.08 -6.66 -4.68
N ALA A 92 1.08 -7.96 -4.42
CA ALA A 92 0.03 -8.84 -4.88
C ALA A 92 -0.81 -9.34 -3.71
N ARG A 93 -2.10 -9.56 -3.95
CA ARG A 93 -3.01 -10.27 -3.05
C ARG A 93 -3.69 -11.40 -3.80
N THR A 94 -4.19 -12.35 -3.06
CA THR A 94 -4.82 -13.55 -3.61
C THR A 94 -6.26 -13.71 -3.16
N TRP A 95 -6.67 -12.92 -2.18
CA TRP A 95 -8.02 -12.89 -1.66
C TRP A 95 -8.53 -11.42 -1.60
N PRO A 96 -9.80 -11.13 -1.99
CA PRO A 96 -10.84 -12.06 -2.49
C PRO A 96 -10.56 -12.59 -3.90
N ALA A 97 -9.71 -11.93 -4.66
CA ALA A 97 -9.28 -12.33 -6.01
C ALA A 97 -7.77 -12.18 -6.15
N SER A 98 -7.18 -12.86 -7.14
CA SER A 98 -5.75 -12.69 -7.45
C SER A 98 -5.54 -11.38 -8.19
N GLU A 99 -4.89 -10.42 -7.54
CA GLU A 99 -4.74 -9.05 -8.02
C GLU A 99 -3.35 -8.49 -7.70
N LEU A 100 -2.89 -7.59 -8.56
CA LEU A 100 -1.81 -6.65 -8.27
C LEU A 100 -2.42 -5.39 -7.68
N VAL A 101 -1.99 -5.02 -6.49
CA VAL A 101 -2.40 -3.78 -5.83
C VAL A 101 -1.33 -2.73 -6.05
N VAL A 102 -1.75 -1.56 -6.52
CA VAL A 102 -0.92 -0.37 -6.73
C VAL A 102 -1.45 0.74 -5.83
N SER A 103 -0.58 1.33 -5.04
CA SER A 103 -0.94 2.34 -4.06
C SER A 103 -0.01 3.53 -4.12
N VAL A 104 -0.55 4.73 -3.93
CA VAL A 104 0.21 5.95 -3.74
C VAL A 104 -0.01 6.46 -2.33
N PHE A 105 1.09 6.54 -1.58
CA PHE A 105 1.12 7.11 -0.23
C PHE A 105 1.37 8.61 -0.29
N ASP A 106 0.69 9.35 0.58
CA ASP A 106 0.98 10.74 0.90
C ASP A 106 0.79 11.04 2.40
N ALA A 107 1.47 12.07 2.89
CA ALA A 107 1.44 12.48 4.29
C ALA A 107 0.21 13.34 4.67
N TYR A 108 -0.69 13.63 3.73
CA TYR A 108 -1.89 14.45 3.98
C TYR A 108 -3.04 13.58 4.50
N ARG A 109 -2.94 13.18 5.75
CA ARG A 109 -3.83 12.21 6.40
C ARG A 109 -5.31 12.61 6.34
N ASP A 110 -5.63 13.89 6.45
CA ASP A 110 -6.99 14.41 6.55
C ASP A 110 -7.62 14.78 5.20
N ALA A 111 -6.81 14.81 4.13
CA ALA A 111 -7.26 15.15 2.79
C ALA A 111 -7.72 13.89 2.04
N TRP A 112 -8.91 13.38 2.36
CA TRP A 112 -9.47 12.19 1.72
C TRP A 112 -9.82 12.43 0.26
N PRO A 113 -9.69 11.39 -0.60
CA PRO A 113 -10.22 11.46 -1.96
C PRO A 113 -11.74 11.64 -1.88
N VAL A 114 -12.23 12.71 -2.48
CA VAL A 114 -13.68 12.98 -2.56
C VAL A 114 -14.12 12.49 -3.93
N ASP A 115 -15.04 11.54 -3.95
CA ASP A 115 -15.80 11.25 -5.17
C ASP A 115 -16.63 12.50 -5.49
N ALA A 116 -16.24 13.26 -6.49
CA ALA A 116 -17.05 14.36 -6.97
C ALA A 116 -18.30 13.77 -7.62
N GLY A 117 -19.34 13.57 -6.81
CA GLY A 117 -20.64 13.16 -7.30
C GLY A 117 -21.06 14.07 -8.44
N ALA A 118 -21.31 13.50 -9.60
CA ALA A 118 -22.06 13.94 -10.78
C ALA A 118 -22.16 15.45 -11.12
N GLY A 119 -21.26 16.30 -10.68
CA GLY A 119 -21.12 17.67 -11.16
C GLY A 119 -20.29 17.68 -12.45
N VAL A 120 -20.95 17.84 -13.59
CA VAL A 120 -20.38 17.74 -14.96
C VAL A 120 -19.21 18.70 -15.25
N LEU A 121 -18.86 19.59 -14.31
CA LEU A 121 -17.89 20.67 -14.53
C LEU A 121 -16.66 20.68 -13.62
N ASP A 122 -16.56 19.76 -12.63
CA ASP A 122 -15.40 19.72 -11.75
C ASP A 122 -14.33 18.75 -12.30
N GLU A 123 -13.23 19.30 -12.83
CA GLU A 123 -12.08 18.53 -13.32
C GLU A 123 -11.43 17.68 -12.21
N HIS A 124 -11.62 18.04 -10.96
CA HIS A 124 -10.97 17.41 -9.80
C HIS A 124 -11.57 16.05 -9.38
N GLY A 125 -12.74 15.65 -9.87
CA GLY A 125 -13.36 14.36 -9.58
C GLY A 125 -13.16 13.29 -10.65
N LYS A 126 -12.73 13.69 -11.85
CA LYS A 126 -12.62 12.77 -12.99
C LYS A 126 -11.52 11.74 -12.86
N GLY A 127 -10.41 12.07 -12.19
CA GLY A 127 -9.28 11.17 -12.01
C GLY A 127 -9.62 9.89 -11.26
N LEU A 128 -10.39 9.99 -10.18
CA LEU A 128 -10.80 8.80 -9.41
C LEU A 128 -11.83 7.94 -10.17
N SER A 129 -12.70 8.56 -10.97
CA SER A 129 -13.61 7.81 -11.86
C SER A 129 -12.84 7.02 -12.93
N ILE A 130 -11.74 7.57 -13.46
CA ILE A 130 -10.84 6.85 -14.37
C ILE A 130 -10.21 5.67 -13.64
N VAL A 131 -9.68 5.88 -12.43
CA VAL A 131 -9.09 4.80 -11.62
C VAL A 131 -10.11 3.70 -11.37
N ALA A 132 -11.33 4.05 -10.98
CA ALA A 132 -12.41 3.07 -10.74
C ALA A 132 -12.80 2.30 -12.01
N ALA A 133 -12.82 2.96 -13.17
CA ALA A 133 -13.16 2.32 -14.45
C ALA A 133 -12.08 1.32 -14.94
N LEU A 134 -10.82 1.55 -14.60
CA LEU A 134 -9.67 0.75 -15.04
C LEU A 134 -9.29 -0.35 -14.05
N SER A 135 -9.92 -0.42 -12.88
CA SER A 135 -9.53 -1.33 -11.80
C SER A 135 -10.67 -2.28 -11.41
N SER A 136 -10.30 -3.44 -10.87
CA SER A 136 -11.25 -4.39 -10.27
C SER A 136 -11.75 -3.93 -8.90
N ALA A 137 -10.94 -3.13 -8.21
CA ALA A 137 -11.26 -2.52 -6.92
C ALA A 137 -10.37 -1.30 -6.70
N ALA A 138 -10.86 -0.32 -5.94
CA ALA A 138 -10.10 0.83 -5.52
C ALA A 138 -10.53 1.26 -4.10
N GLY A 139 -9.69 2.03 -3.41
CA GLY A 139 -10.01 2.52 -2.09
C GLY A 139 -8.92 3.42 -1.50
N ALA A 140 -9.15 3.84 -0.27
CA ALA A 140 -8.19 4.61 0.50
C ALA A 140 -8.20 4.18 1.96
N HIS A 141 -7.05 4.28 2.63
CA HIS A 141 -6.93 4.02 4.06
C HIS A 141 -5.79 4.82 4.68
N ILE A 142 -5.91 5.10 5.96
CA ILE A 142 -4.80 5.66 6.74
C ILE A 142 -3.73 4.61 6.94
N THR A 143 -2.48 5.05 6.91
CA THR A 143 -1.33 4.16 7.01
C THR A 143 -0.07 4.92 7.41
N ARG A 144 1.08 4.27 7.32
CA ARG A 144 2.40 4.86 7.53
C ARG A 144 3.30 4.62 6.33
N SER A 145 4.22 5.54 6.08
CA SER A 145 5.27 5.39 5.08
C SER A 145 6.04 4.07 5.21
N ARG A 146 6.46 3.52 4.09
CA ARG A 146 7.33 2.33 4.02
C ARG A 146 8.81 2.68 3.88
N VAL A 147 9.11 3.84 3.34
CA VAL A 147 10.47 4.25 2.97
C VAL A 147 10.96 5.40 3.83
N ALA A 148 10.08 6.30 4.25
CA ALA A 148 10.40 7.47 5.07
C ALA A 148 10.01 7.28 6.54
N SER A 149 10.84 6.59 7.33
CA SER A 149 10.81 6.57 8.80
C SER A 149 9.42 6.50 9.46
N ALA A 150 8.52 5.67 8.95
CA ALA A 150 7.18 5.43 9.50
C ALA A 150 6.30 6.70 9.63
N GLU A 151 6.48 7.68 8.75
CA GLU A 151 5.67 8.90 8.68
C GLU A 151 4.18 8.57 8.55
N LEU A 152 3.33 9.29 9.28
CA LEU A 152 1.88 9.11 9.22
C LEU A 152 1.30 9.69 7.94
N GLY A 153 0.37 8.97 7.34
CA GLY A 153 -0.27 9.42 6.10
C GLY A 153 -1.47 8.56 5.73
N LYS A 154 -1.77 8.55 4.45
CA LYS A 154 -2.78 7.68 3.84
C LYS A 154 -2.27 7.09 2.54
N CYS A 155 -2.91 6.03 2.10
CA CYS A 155 -2.79 5.49 0.76
C CYS A 155 -4.11 5.60 0.00
N VAL A 156 -4.01 5.93 -1.28
CA VAL A 156 -5.06 5.70 -2.26
C VAL A 156 -4.56 4.60 -3.18
N TRP A 157 -5.37 3.57 -3.40
CA TRP A 157 -4.95 2.37 -4.10
C TRP A 157 -6.00 1.89 -5.11
N PHE A 158 -5.53 1.13 -6.08
CA PHE A 158 -6.35 0.36 -6.99
C PHE A 158 -5.78 -1.04 -7.19
N ALA A 159 -6.60 -1.97 -7.64
CA ALA A 159 -6.23 -3.35 -7.90
C ALA A 159 -6.51 -3.73 -9.35
N LEU A 160 -5.62 -4.54 -9.92
CA LEU A 160 -5.70 -5.06 -11.28
C LEU A 160 -5.67 -6.59 -11.25
N PRO A 161 -6.46 -7.26 -12.08
CA PRO A 161 -6.46 -8.73 -12.12
C PRO A 161 -5.08 -9.25 -12.57
N THR A 162 -4.60 -10.30 -11.90
CA THR A 162 -3.40 -11.04 -12.34
C THR A 162 -3.79 -12.24 -13.19
N ALA A 163 -2.91 -12.64 -14.10
CA ALA A 163 -3.11 -13.88 -14.85
C ALA A 163 -3.16 -15.11 -13.91
N ALA A 164 -3.96 -16.12 -14.25
CA ALA A 164 -4.09 -17.35 -13.45
C ALA A 164 -2.75 -18.04 -13.15
N THR A 165 -1.77 -17.89 -14.03
CA THR A 165 -0.40 -18.40 -13.87
C THR A 165 0.36 -17.77 -12.70
N TRP A 166 -0.07 -16.59 -12.23
CA TRP A 166 0.54 -15.89 -11.09
C TRP A 166 0.30 -16.58 -9.76
N THR A 167 -0.79 -17.34 -9.65
CA THR A 167 -1.17 -18.05 -8.42
C THR A 167 -0.34 -19.30 -8.16
N ALA A 168 0.36 -19.82 -9.17
CA ALA A 168 1.08 -21.09 -9.10
C ALA A 168 2.41 -21.03 -8.32
N ALA A 169 2.95 -19.84 -8.05
CA ALA A 169 4.21 -19.67 -7.32
C ALA A 169 4.05 -19.63 -5.80
N ARG A 170 2.88 -19.96 -5.26
CA ARG A 170 2.63 -20.01 -3.82
C ARG A 170 3.39 -21.17 -3.19
N ARG A 171 4.58 -20.91 -2.70
CA ARG A 171 5.18 -21.80 -1.72
C ARG A 171 4.38 -21.69 -0.42
N ALA A 172 3.92 -22.83 0.08
CA ALA A 172 3.38 -22.91 1.42
C ALA A 172 4.42 -22.32 2.39
N MET A 173 4.08 -21.22 3.02
CA MET A 173 4.94 -20.56 4.00
C MET A 173 4.71 -21.20 5.35
N ALA A 174 5.78 -21.59 6.04
CA ALA A 174 5.63 -22.09 7.42
C ALA A 174 5.10 -20.96 8.32
N PRO A 175 4.13 -21.23 9.21
CA PRO A 175 3.50 -20.21 10.08
C PRO A 175 4.50 -19.36 10.87
N GLY A 176 5.53 -19.97 11.47
CA GLY A 176 6.56 -19.24 12.20
C GLY A 176 7.36 -18.26 11.32
N ARG A 177 7.59 -18.60 10.06
CA ARG A 177 8.25 -17.71 9.10
C ARG A 177 7.35 -16.57 8.67
N ALA A 178 6.06 -16.87 8.46
CA ALA A 178 5.06 -15.85 8.18
C ALA A 178 4.91 -14.87 9.34
N ALA A 179 4.91 -15.38 10.58
CA ALA A 179 4.87 -14.56 11.79
C ALA A 179 6.07 -13.62 11.88
N LEU A 180 7.28 -14.14 11.68
CA LEU A 180 8.50 -13.33 11.70
C LEU A 180 8.45 -12.21 10.65
N TRP A 181 8.13 -12.54 9.40
CA TRP A 181 8.07 -11.55 8.33
C TRP A 181 6.98 -10.49 8.52
N LEU A 182 5.83 -10.88 9.08
CA LEU A 182 4.78 -9.92 9.41
C LEU A 182 5.24 -8.96 10.51
N VAL A 183 5.87 -9.48 11.57
CA VAL A 183 6.43 -8.65 12.66
C VAL A 183 7.50 -7.68 12.10
N GLU A 184 8.41 -8.15 11.27
CA GLU A 184 9.42 -7.29 10.63
C GLU A 184 8.78 -6.19 9.77
N SER A 185 7.74 -6.53 9.00
CA SER A 185 6.98 -5.57 8.19
C SER A 185 6.28 -4.51 9.04
N LEU A 186 5.68 -4.90 10.17
CA LEU A 186 5.02 -3.98 11.10
C LEU A 186 6.03 -3.08 11.81
N ARG A 187 7.15 -3.64 12.28
CA ARG A 187 8.23 -2.87 12.93
C ARG A 187 8.85 -1.84 11.99
N ALA A 188 9.08 -2.20 10.73
CA ALA A 188 9.56 -1.27 9.71
C ALA A 188 8.62 -0.08 9.50
N ARG A 189 7.34 -0.23 9.87
CA ARG A 189 6.29 0.82 9.85
C ARG A 189 6.13 1.51 11.20
N GLY A 190 7.05 1.30 12.14
CA GLY A 190 6.99 1.89 13.48
C GLY A 190 5.81 1.39 14.34
N ILE A 191 5.29 0.20 14.05
CA ILE A 191 4.33 -0.49 14.92
C ILE A 191 5.13 -1.39 15.86
N ASP A 192 4.89 -1.25 17.16
CA ASP A 192 5.47 -2.18 18.12
C ASP A 192 4.78 -3.54 17.96
N ALA A 193 5.57 -4.54 17.63
CA ALA A 193 5.08 -5.89 17.36
C ALA A 193 6.05 -6.94 17.90
N SER A 194 5.49 -7.99 18.48
CA SER A 194 6.23 -9.16 18.95
C SER A 194 5.48 -10.44 18.57
N TRP A 195 6.13 -11.59 18.62
CA TRP A 195 5.49 -12.85 18.32
C TRP A 195 5.96 -13.96 19.26
N GLN A 196 5.09 -14.93 19.46
CA GLN A 196 5.35 -16.13 20.23
C GLN A 196 4.82 -17.34 19.45
N SER A 197 5.60 -18.41 19.41
CA SER A 197 5.17 -19.70 18.83
C SER A 197 4.74 -20.66 19.92
N GLY A 198 3.54 -21.21 19.74
CA GLY A 198 3.08 -22.33 20.55
C GLY A 198 3.60 -23.68 20.04
N HIS A 199 3.55 -24.71 20.89
CA HIS A 199 3.89 -26.08 20.51
C HIS A 199 2.91 -26.71 19.50
N THR A 200 1.75 -26.06 19.28
CA THR A 200 0.68 -26.52 18.37
C THR A 200 0.86 -26.10 16.90
N GLY A 201 2.00 -25.47 16.56
CA GLY A 201 2.22 -24.95 15.19
C GLY A 201 1.50 -23.65 14.91
N VAL A 202 0.80 -23.05 15.87
CA VAL A 202 0.19 -21.73 15.79
C VAL A 202 1.13 -20.72 16.43
N SER A 203 1.32 -19.57 15.77
CA SER A 203 2.02 -18.43 16.35
C SER A 203 1.03 -17.31 16.64
N VAL A 204 1.29 -16.50 17.66
CA VAL A 204 0.50 -15.30 17.96
C VAL A 204 1.43 -14.10 17.85
N ILE A 205 1.00 -13.12 17.08
CA ILE A 205 1.65 -11.81 16.98
C ILE A 205 0.83 -10.84 17.81
N THR A 206 1.50 -10.11 18.69
CA THR A 206 0.93 -8.95 19.37
C THR A 206 1.48 -7.70 18.69
N ALA A 207 0.58 -6.89 18.14
CA ALA A 207 0.90 -5.64 17.44
C ALA A 207 0.06 -4.52 18.06
N ASP A 208 0.71 -3.65 18.83
CA ASP A 208 0.00 -2.65 19.66
C ASP A 208 -1.06 -3.34 20.55
N SER A 209 -2.33 -3.02 20.37
CA SER A 209 -3.45 -3.67 21.07
C SER A 209 -4.08 -4.85 20.32
N LEU A 210 -3.57 -5.19 19.14
CA LEU A 210 -4.13 -6.22 18.26
C LEU A 210 -3.37 -7.54 18.41
N ASN A 211 -4.10 -8.65 18.58
CA ASN A 211 -3.54 -9.98 18.47
C ASN A 211 -3.88 -10.60 17.11
N VAL A 212 -2.86 -11.13 16.43
CA VAL A 212 -2.97 -11.82 15.14
C VAL A 212 -2.51 -13.25 15.31
N TRP A 213 -3.41 -14.19 15.08
CA TRP A 213 -3.09 -15.62 15.06
C TRP A 213 -2.55 -16.00 13.69
N VAL A 214 -1.43 -16.71 13.67
CA VAL A 214 -0.81 -17.24 12.45
C VAL A 214 -1.00 -18.75 12.49
N GLU A 215 -2.02 -19.18 11.76
CA GLU A 215 -2.41 -20.58 11.58
C GLU A 215 -1.65 -21.19 10.38
N PRO A 216 -1.75 -22.50 10.10
CA PRO A 216 -0.99 -23.12 9.00
C PRO A 216 -1.17 -22.50 7.62
N GLU A 217 -2.33 -21.89 7.34
CA GLU A 217 -2.64 -21.35 6.02
C GLU A 217 -3.06 -19.88 6.04
N VAL A 218 -3.38 -19.32 7.22
CA VAL A 218 -3.98 -17.99 7.33
C VAL A 218 -3.43 -17.17 8.48
N PHE A 219 -3.44 -15.86 8.28
CA PHE A 219 -3.47 -14.88 9.36
C PHE A 219 -4.92 -14.67 9.79
N ALA A 220 -5.17 -14.56 11.08
CA ALA A 220 -6.51 -14.32 11.61
C ALA A 220 -6.48 -13.31 12.75
N TRP A 221 -7.41 -12.36 12.79
CA TRP A 221 -7.53 -11.38 13.87
C TRP A 221 -8.97 -10.88 14.00
N ARG A 222 -9.25 -10.18 15.09
CA ARG A 222 -10.52 -9.48 15.28
C ARG A 222 -10.41 -8.04 14.79
N ASP A 223 -11.39 -7.65 13.98
CA ASP A 223 -11.60 -6.27 13.54
C ASP A 223 -13.00 -5.83 14.04
N GLY A 224 -13.02 -5.21 15.21
CA GLY A 224 -14.26 -4.94 15.91
C GLY A 224 -15.00 -6.22 16.28
N VAL A 225 -16.21 -6.41 15.72
CA VAL A 225 -17.05 -7.61 15.91
C VAL A 225 -16.70 -8.72 14.92
N ASP A 226 -16.05 -8.40 13.82
CA ASP A 226 -15.74 -9.32 12.73
C ASP A 226 -14.46 -10.11 13.00
N PHE A 227 -14.41 -11.32 12.45
CA PHE A 227 -13.21 -12.14 12.46
C PHE A 227 -12.63 -12.21 11.05
N VAL A 228 -11.51 -11.54 10.87
CA VAL A 228 -10.83 -11.45 9.57
C VAL A 228 -9.87 -12.61 9.40
N ARG A 229 -9.88 -13.25 8.24
CA ARG A 229 -8.93 -14.30 7.85
C ARG A 229 -8.30 -13.93 6.50
N ARG A 230 -6.98 -14.10 6.39
CA ARG A 230 -6.22 -13.83 5.16
C ARG A 230 -5.20 -14.94 4.91
N PRO A 231 -5.02 -15.38 3.65
CA PRO A 231 -3.99 -16.35 3.32
C PRO A 231 -2.59 -15.89 3.76
N LEU A 232 -1.73 -16.81 4.18
CA LEU A 232 -0.32 -16.47 4.50
C LEU A 232 0.43 -15.89 3.29
N ALA A 233 -0.01 -16.21 2.08
CA ALA A 233 0.52 -15.64 0.84
C ALA A 233 0.27 -14.12 0.72
N ASP A 234 -0.77 -13.61 1.40
CA ASP A 234 -1.17 -12.20 1.38
C ASP A 234 -0.52 -11.41 2.54
N LEU A 235 0.74 -11.70 2.83
CA LEU A 235 1.48 -11.10 3.96
C LEU A 235 1.47 -9.57 3.89
N GLN A 236 1.74 -9.01 2.70
CA GLN A 236 1.78 -7.55 2.54
C GLN A 236 0.39 -6.92 2.68
N GLU A 237 -0.64 -7.52 2.10
CA GLU A 237 -2.03 -7.07 2.26
C GLU A 237 -2.45 -7.14 3.74
N THR A 238 -2.03 -8.19 4.44
CA THR A 238 -2.27 -8.36 5.89
C THR A 238 -1.56 -7.26 6.68
N ALA A 239 -0.31 -6.95 6.37
CA ALA A 239 0.44 -5.89 7.03
C ALA A 239 -0.24 -4.52 6.83
N GLU A 240 -0.70 -4.20 5.61
CA GLU A 240 -1.40 -2.93 5.33
C GLU A 240 -2.70 -2.82 6.14
N ARG A 241 -3.49 -3.89 6.19
CA ARG A 241 -4.75 -3.90 6.94
C ARG A 241 -4.53 -3.75 8.44
N ILE A 242 -3.50 -4.39 9.00
CA ILE A 242 -3.16 -4.27 10.41
C ILE A 242 -2.67 -2.85 10.73
N VAL A 243 -1.80 -2.27 9.90
CA VAL A 243 -1.35 -0.88 10.08
C VAL A 243 -2.54 0.08 10.00
N GLY A 244 -3.40 -0.08 8.98
CA GLY A 244 -4.60 0.75 8.82
C GLY A 244 -5.55 0.64 10.01
N HIS A 245 -5.79 -0.58 10.53
CA HIS A 245 -6.62 -0.82 11.71
C HIS A 245 -6.05 -0.12 12.96
N ILE A 246 -4.76 -0.29 13.24
CA ILE A 246 -4.09 0.34 14.38
C ILE A 246 -4.13 1.87 14.27
N GLU A 247 -3.85 2.40 13.09
CA GLU A 247 -3.88 3.86 12.87
C GLU A 247 -5.29 4.44 12.95
N ALA A 248 -6.31 3.72 12.49
CA ALA A 248 -7.71 4.11 12.65
C ALA A 248 -8.13 4.13 14.13
N ALA A 249 -7.75 3.11 14.90
CA ALA A 249 -8.02 3.04 16.33
C ALA A 249 -7.35 4.20 17.09
N ARG A 250 -6.09 4.49 16.78
CA ARG A 250 -5.34 5.63 17.36
C ARG A 250 -5.99 6.96 17.01
N ALA A 251 -6.43 7.14 15.76
CA ALA A 251 -7.11 8.37 15.33
C ALA A 251 -8.45 8.56 16.06
N ALA A 252 -9.24 7.49 16.22
CA ALA A 252 -10.51 7.53 16.92
C ALA A 252 -10.34 7.92 18.42
N THR A 253 -9.26 7.48 19.05
CA THR A 253 -8.91 7.82 20.43
C THR A 253 -8.61 9.32 20.59
N PHE A 254 -8.00 9.94 19.57
CA PHE A 254 -7.66 11.37 19.58
C PHE A 254 -8.84 12.29 19.25
N THR A 255 -9.80 11.85 18.45
CA THR A 255 -10.88 12.71 17.92
C THR A 255 -12.20 12.59 18.67
N GLY A 256 -12.32 11.71 19.65
CA GLY A 256 -13.56 11.51 20.41
C GLY A 256 -14.80 11.64 19.54
N THR A 257 -15.08 10.70 18.66
CA THR A 257 -16.21 10.67 17.72
C THR A 257 -15.91 11.19 16.30
N ARG A 258 -15.67 10.25 15.39
CA ARG A 258 -16.27 10.19 14.04
C ARG A 258 -15.82 8.91 13.35
N GLY A 259 -16.68 7.90 13.39
CA GLY A 259 -16.52 6.73 12.54
C GLY A 259 -16.69 7.15 11.07
N VAL A 260 -15.72 6.81 10.24
CA VAL A 260 -15.89 6.83 8.78
C VAL A 260 -15.73 5.38 8.35
N GLY A 261 -16.86 4.71 8.25
CA GLY A 261 -16.94 3.42 7.57
C GLY A 261 -16.96 3.66 6.06
N TRP A 262 -16.12 2.91 5.35
CA TRP A 262 -16.25 2.71 3.91
C TRP A 262 -16.29 1.22 3.64
N VAL A 263 -17.29 0.83 2.91
CA VAL A 263 -17.53 -0.54 2.41
C VAL A 263 -16.65 -0.82 1.21
#